data_e0a9eb8d74e11ac4c5d62f6042364957
#
_entry.id   e0a9eb8d74e11ac4c5d62f6042364957
#
_cell.length_a   1.000
_cell.length_b   1.000
_cell.length_c   1.000
_cell.angle_alpha   90.00
_cell.angle_beta   90.00
_cell.angle_gamma   90.00
#
_symmetry.space_group_name_H-M   'P 1'
#
loop_
_entity.id
_entity.type
_entity.pdbx_description
1 polymer ?
#
loop_
_entity_poly.entity_id
_entity_poly.type
_entity_poly.pdbx_seq_one_letter_code
_entity_poly.pdbx_strand_id
1 'polypeptide(L)'
;MYLGGYRPFGFLPDPNDCHKLILDPVASKYVRLIFELALQGNKTGTIAKILNEKQIPTPAEYHVAKKHVYSEQKAWDLQRSHWTSGTVYHVLKNEKYKGTYVGAKFIMPVPCKHRVLRAPLEQQVRIEDSHAAIVTPEEFEQAQKVIMLQHGNHQAGNYTKRQYPLKGKVYCGYCQKLMKYRVLKKLGPSFNCRFSTAAVDSPCKRIPISEKMLEHIVRNALTAQIKQAEHILEILHERERKALICFSALERQEEKLSAEKAEIVKQRVALYEQYADGNMSKEEFIRQRDTYRAQEDERMEQIQRLRTEKNQIFQPVKKDTDNLQAVMNTVREAGDVMHLSQNVVVTFIDRIEVFNDECVKIRFTFEDTLNSYEEK
;
A
#
# COMPACT_ATOMS: atom_id res chain seq x y z
N MET A 1 -32.02 -3.90 27.03
CA MET A 1 -31.72 -5.05 26.15
C MET A 1 -30.72 -4.61 25.07
N TYR A 2 -29.53 -5.20 25.00
CA TYR A 2 -28.50 -4.90 24.01
C TYR A 2 -28.55 -5.94 22.90
N LEU A 3 -28.95 -5.55 21.69
CA LEU A 3 -29.19 -6.47 20.57
C LEU A 3 -27.93 -6.81 19.75
N GLY A 4 -26.75 -6.72 20.36
CA GLY A 4 -25.51 -7.02 19.64
C GLY A 4 -24.93 -5.80 18.91
N GLY A 5 -23.74 -5.96 18.32
CA GLY A 5 -23.00 -4.90 17.67
C GLY A 5 -21.79 -4.43 18.49
N TYR A 6 -21.19 -3.28 18.08
CA TYR A 6 -20.02 -2.73 18.76
C TYR A 6 -20.39 -2.14 20.12
N ARG A 7 -19.78 -2.64 21.19
CA ARG A 7 -20.01 -2.13 22.55
C ARG A 7 -19.39 -0.74 22.71
N PRO A 8 -20.11 0.23 23.33
CA PRO A 8 -19.52 1.53 23.56
C PRO A 8 -18.37 1.43 24.57
N PHE A 9 -17.38 2.29 24.40
CA PHE A 9 -16.28 2.44 25.35
C PHE A 9 -16.84 2.80 26.74
N GLY A 10 -16.36 2.17 27.80
CA GLY A 10 -16.90 2.33 29.15
C GLY A 10 -17.88 1.26 29.58
N PHE A 11 -18.24 0.30 28.70
CA PHE A 11 -19.13 -0.80 29.02
C PHE A 11 -18.54 -2.17 28.69
N LEU A 12 -18.92 -3.15 29.49
CA LEU A 12 -18.66 -4.58 29.31
C LEU A 12 -19.98 -5.34 29.12
N PRO A 13 -19.98 -6.55 28.55
CA PRO A 13 -21.14 -7.42 28.60
C PRO A 13 -21.31 -7.95 30.01
N ASP A 14 -22.55 -8.12 30.44
CA ASP A 14 -22.83 -8.90 31.63
C ASP A 14 -22.44 -10.38 31.40
N PRO A 15 -21.68 -11.01 32.31
CA PRO A 15 -21.30 -12.41 32.17
C PRO A 15 -22.49 -13.38 32.09
N ASN A 16 -23.61 -13.02 32.73
CA ASN A 16 -24.81 -13.86 32.81
C ASN A 16 -25.84 -13.55 31.72
N ASP A 17 -25.76 -12.37 31.09
CA ASP A 17 -26.67 -11.94 30.03
C ASP A 17 -25.94 -11.08 29.00
N CYS A 18 -25.60 -11.65 27.87
CA CYS A 18 -24.90 -10.96 26.79
C CYS A 18 -25.69 -9.75 26.19
N HIS A 19 -26.98 -9.63 26.51
CA HIS A 19 -27.84 -8.52 26.13
C HIS A 19 -27.88 -7.37 27.15
N LYS A 20 -27.16 -7.50 28.26
CA LYS A 20 -26.98 -6.44 29.24
C LYS A 20 -25.59 -5.84 29.18
N LEU A 21 -25.52 -4.53 29.45
CA LEU A 21 -24.28 -3.79 29.59
C LEU A 21 -24.03 -3.49 31.06
N ILE A 22 -22.83 -3.79 31.52
CA ILE A 22 -22.32 -3.40 32.83
C ILE A 22 -21.21 -2.38 32.68
N LEU A 23 -20.98 -1.56 33.69
CA LEU A 23 -19.92 -0.55 33.69
C LEU A 23 -18.53 -1.21 33.68
N ASP A 24 -17.66 -0.77 32.78
CA ASP A 24 -16.24 -1.10 32.85
C ASP A 24 -15.59 -0.24 33.96
N PRO A 25 -15.00 -0.84 35.01
CA PRO A 25 -14.49 -0.09 36.18
C PRO A 25 -13.36 0.88 35.83
N VAL A 26 -12.68 0.70 34.71
CA VAL A 26 -11.58 1.56 34.24
C VAL A 26 -12.07 2.51 33.15
N ALA A 27 -12.64 1.98 32.05
CA ALA A 27 -13.01 2.78 30.90
C ALA A 27 -14.19 3.73 31.17
N SER A 28 -15.10 3.40 32.11
CA SER A 28 -16.18 4.30 32.50
C SER A 28 -15.66 5.59 33.15
N LYS A 29 -14.56 5.54 33.90
CA LYS A 29 -13.91 6.71 34.50
C LYS A 29 -13.37 7.65 33.42
N TYR A 30 -12.85 7.11 32.33
CA TYR A 30 -12.37 7.93 31.20
C TYR A 30 -13.54 8.62 30.48
N VAL A 31 -14.65 7.91 30.30
CA VAL A 31 -15.86 8.50 29.74
C VAL A 31 -16.40 9.61 30.66
N ARG A 32 -16.45 9.38 31.97
CA ARG A 32 -16.85 10.39 32.95
C ARG A 32 -15.99 11.64 32.86
N LEU A 33 -14.65 11.48 32.81
CA LEU A 33 -13.71 12.58 32.64
C LEU A 33 -13.98 13.39 31.35
N ILE A 34 -14.33 12.73 30.26
CA ILE A 34 -14.65 13.41 28.99
C ILE A 34 -15.89 14.32 29.17
N PHE A 35 -16.92 13.85 29.84
CA PHE A 35 -18.10 14.64 30.12
C PHE A 35 -17.83 15.79 31.10
N GLU A 36 -17.07 15.56 32.16
CA GLU A 36 -16.66 16.60 33.12
C GLU A 36 -15.90 17.73 32.43
N LEU A 37 -14.91 17.39 31.58
CA LEU A 37 -14.17 18.38 30.81
C LEU A 37 -15.09 19.16 29.83
N ALA A 38 -16.08 18.49 29.24
CA ALA A 38 -17.03 19.16 28.35
C ALA A 38 -17.92 20.13 29.14
N LEU A 39 -18.41 19.75 30.34
CA LEU A 39 -19.20 20.59 31.22
C LEU A 39 -18.43 21.81 31.71
N GLN A 40 -17.10 21.69 31.86
CA GLN A 40 -16.22 22.84 32.15
C GLN A 40 -16.06 23.81 30.97
N GLY A 41 -16.72 23.56 29.82
CA GLY A 41 -16.67 24.41 28.65
C GLY A 41 -15.50 24.12 27.68
N ASN A 42 -14.73 23.08 27.91
CA ASN A 42 -13.61 22.72 27.00
C ASN A 42 -14.13 22.29 25.63
N LYS A 43 -13.45 22.76 24.58
CA LYS A 43 -13.71 22.31 23.18
C LYS A 43 -13.29 20.86 23.00
N THR A 44 -13.98 20.13 22.13
CA THR A 44 -13.68 18.72 21.82
C THR A 44 -12.23 18.49 21.42
N GLY A 45 -11.57 19.44 20.73
CA GLY A 45 -10.16 19.38 20.40
C GLY A 45 -9.23 19.56 21.61
N THR A 46 -9.62 20.41 22.58
CA THR A 46 -8.89 20.60 23.84
C THR A 46 -9.00 19.35 24.73
N ILE A 47 -10.19 18.77 24.80
CA ILE A 47 -10.42 17.52 25.54
C ILE A 47 -9.54 16.41 24.93
N ALA A 48 -9.55 16.24 23.62
CA ALA A 48 -8.69 15.26 22.95
C ALA A 48 -7.20 15.46 23.26
N LYS A 49 -6.74 16.72 23.34
CA LYS A 49 -5.37 17.05 23.70
C LYS A 49 -5.06 16.61 25.15
N ILE A 50 -5.92 16.94 26.10
CA ILE A 50 -5.77 16.56 27.53
C ILE A 50 -5.72 15.03 27.68
N LEU A 51 -6.58 14.29 26.97
CA LEU A 51 -6.62 12.82 27.02
C LEU A 51 -5.31 12.22 26.48
N ASN A 52 -4.77 12.78 25.40
CA ASN A 52 -3.49 12.33 24.82
C ASN A 52 -2.30 12.67 25.75
N GLU A 53 -2.28 13.84 26.34
CA GLU A 53 -1.26 14.24 27.32
C GLU A 53 -1.25 13.35 28.57
N LYS A 54 -2.43 12.93 29.02
CA LYS A 54 -2.59 11.95 30.11
C LYS A 54 -2.37 10.51 29.68
N GLN A 55 -2.02 10.25 28.41
CA GLN A 55 -1.80 8.92 27.85
C GLN A 55 -3.01 7.97 28.04
N ILE A 56 -4.22 8.51 28.07
CA ILE A 56 -5.44 7.72 28.20
C ILE A 56 -5.67 6.96 26.88
N PRO A 57 -5.80 5.62 26.91
CA PRO A 57 -5.96 4.83 25.72
C PRO A 57 -7.25 5.20 24.97
N THR A 58 -7.18 5.23 23.65
CA THR A 58 -8.37 5.40 22.82
C THR A 58 -9.30 4.18 22.94
N PRO A 59 -10.59 4.29 22.59
CA PRO A 59 -11.49 3.14 22.55
C PRO A 59 -10.95 1.96 21.77
N ALA A 60 -10.25 2.25 20.66
CA ALA A 60 -9.66 1.22 19.81
C ALA A 60 -8.49 0.50 20.51
N GLU A 61 -7.54 1.23 21.08
CA GLU A 61 -6.41 0.68 21.86
C GLU A 61 -6.90 -0.14 23.05
N TYR A 62 -7.87 0.39 23.79
CA TYR A 62 -8.42 -0.29 24.96
C TYR A 62 -9.09 -1.61 24.60
N HIS A 63 -9.82 -1.66 23.50
CA HIS A 63 -10.43 -2.92 23.03
C HIS A 63 -9.41 -3.93 22.56
N VAL A 64 -8.31 -3.50 21.94
CA VAL A 64 -7.23 -4.41 21.49
C VAL A 64 -6.47 -4.98 22.68
N ALA A 65 -6.13 -4.15 23.66
CA ALA A 65 -5.44 -4.60 24.88
C ALA A 65 -6.23 -5.69 25.65
N LYS A 66 -7.57 -5.66 25.58
CA LYS A 66 -8.46 -6.66 26.22
C LYS A 66 -8.76 -7.89 25.35
N LYS A 67 -8.57 -7.83 24.05
CA LYS A 67 -8.83 -8.94 23.12
C LYS A 67 -7.58 -9.27 22.35
N HIS A 68 -6.95 -10.39 22.64
CA HIS A 68 -5.78 -10.95 21.96
C HIS A 68 -5.98 -11.31 20.47
N VAL A 69 -6.90 -10.67 19.74
CA VAL A 69 -7.28 -11.06 18.39
C VAL A 69 -7.25 -9.86 17.45
N TYR A 70 -6.06 -9.53 16.93
CA TYR A 70 -5.94 -8.76 15.68
C TYR A 70 -4.65 -9.15 14.95
N SER A 71 -4.68 -9.11 13.60
CA SER A 71 -3.48 -9.24 12.78
C SER A 71 -2.43 -8.21 13.19
N GLU A 72 -1.16 -8.53 13.08
CA GLU A 72 -0.03 -7.64 13.41
C GLU A 72 -0.16 -6.24 12.79
N GLN A 73 -0.68 -6.16 11.56
CA GLN A 73 -0.94 -4.89 10.87
C GLN A 73 -1.97 -4.00 11.61
N LYS A 74 -3.04 -4.58 12.16
CA LYS A 74 -4.03 -3.83 12.95
C LYS A 74 -3.49 -3.43 14.32
N ALA A 75 -2.69 -4.27 14.94
CA ALA A 75 -2.04 -3.95 16.20
C ALA A 75 -1.07 -2.76 16.03
N TRP A 76 -0.31 -2.74 14.93
CA TRP A 76 0.60 -1.65 14.60
C TRP A 76 -0.12 -0.32 14.30
N ASP A 77 -1.23 -0.36 13.57
CA ASP A 77 -2.10 0.80 13.31
C ASP A 77 -2.73 1.37 14.58
N LEU A 78 -2.95 0.55 15.58
CA LEU A 78 -3.62 0.90 16.84
C LEU A 78 -2.64 1.47 17.89
N GLN A 79 -1.39 1.02 17.91
CA GLN A 79 -0.33 1.60 18.76
C GLN A 79 -0.08 3.09 18.48
N ARG A 80 -0.53 3.60 17.34
CA ARG A 80 -0.44 5.01 16.93
C ARG A 80 -1.77 5.72 16.91
N SER A 81 -2.80 5.16 17.55
CA SER A 81 -4.08 5.83 17.63
C SER A 81 -4.02 6.95 18.68
N HIS A 82 -4.68 8.06 18.39
CA HIS A 82 -4.75 9.20 19.29
C HIS A 82 -6.19 9.69 19.39
N TRP A 83 -6.54 10.23 20.55
CA TRP A 83 -7.80 10.94 20.69
C TRP A 83 -7.88 12.10 19.72
N THR A 84 -8.97 12.19 19.01
CA THR A 84 -9.27 13.28 18.08
C THR A 84 -10.53 14.02 18.52
N SER A 85 -10.68 15.26 18.07
CA SER A 85 -11.93 16.01 18.27
C SER A 85 -13.18 15.22 17.83
N GLY A 86 -13.06 14.46 16.72
CA GLY A 86 -14.14 13.61 16.23
C GLY A 86 -14.45 12.44 17.16
N THR A 87 -13.43 11.76 17.71
CA THR A 87 -13.64 10.65 18.66
C THR A 87 -14.31 11.15 19.93
N VAL A 88 -13.85 12.27 20.49
CA VAL A 88 -14.48 12.92 21.65
C VAL A 88 -15.93 13.32 21.35
N TYR A 89 -16.17 13.93 20.18
CA TYR A 89 -17.53 14.30 19.75
C TYR A 89 -18.46 13.08 19.69
N HIS A 90 -17.99 11.96 19.14
CA HIS A 90 -18.79 10.73 19.08
C HIS A 90 -19.09 10.14 20.47
N VAL A 91 -18.15 10.25 21.41
CA VAL A 91 -18.42 9.87 22.83
C VAL A 91 -19.50 10.77 23.41
N LEU A 92 -19.34 12.08 23.34
CA LEU A 92 -20.28 13.03 23.91
C LEU A 92 -21.69 12.98 23.28
N LYS A 93 -21.83 12.53 22.04
CA LYS A 93 -23.12 12.37 21.32
C LYS A 93 -23.81 11.02 21.54
N ASN A 94 -23.20 10.10 22.24
CA ASN A 94 -23.74 8.75 22.36
C ASN A 94 -24.70 8.63 23.57
N GLU A 95 -25.99 8.56 23.31
CA GLU A 95 -27.06 8.48 24.31
C GLU A 95 -26.95 7.24 25.23
N LYS A 96 -26.18 6.23 24.88
CA LYS A 96 -25.92 5.07 25.74
C LYS A 96 -25.27 5.46 27.08
N TYR A 97 -24.51 6.56 27.10
CA TYR A 97 -23.86 7.01 28.33
C TYR A 97 -24.85 7.57 29.41
N LYS A 98 -26.03 7.99 29.01
CA LYS A 98 -27.12 8.34 29.94
C LYS A 98 -28.09 7.19 30.26
N GLY A 99 -27.70 5.94 29.89
CA GLY A 99 -28.55 4.76 30.16
C GLY A 99 -29.57 4.43 29.08
N THR A 100 -29.66 5.21 27.99
CA THR A 100 -30.66 5.03 26.94
C THR A 100 -30.14 4.14 25.83
N TYR A 101 -30.81 3.04 25.54
CA TYR A 101 -30.57 2.25 24.35
C TYR A 101 -31.23 2.89 23.13
N VAL A 102 -30.50 3.02 22.03
CA VAL A 102 -31.05 3.48 20.75
C VAL A 102 -30.72 2.44 19.67
N GLY A 103 -31.75 1.74 19.22
CA GLY A 103 -31.72 0.78 18.13
C GLY A 103 -32.24 1.37 16.81
N ALA A 104 -32.15 0.58 15.73
CA ALA A 104 -32.64 0.94 14.40
C ALA A 104 -32.16 2.32 13.88
N LYS A 105 -30.92 2.72 14.24
CA LYS A 105 -30.34 4.01 13.81
C LYS A 105 -30.11 4.10 12.29
N PHE A 106 -30.02 2.97 11.62
CA PHE A 106 -29.74 2.89 10.21
C PHE A 106 -30.71 1.94 9.53
N ILE A 107 -31.15 2.31 8.35
CA ILE A 107 -32.00 1.51 7.46
C ILE A 107 -31.27 1.29 6.13
N MET A 108 -31.51 0.14 5.54
CA MET A 108 -31.07 -0.20 4.18
C MET A 108 -32.30 -0.20 3.29
N PRO A 109 -32.60 0.91 2.57
CA PRO A 109 -33.86 1.06 1.83
C PRO A 109 -34.05 0.02 0.73
N VAL A 110 -32.96 -0.47 0.16
CA VAL A 110 -32.96 -1.48 -0.91
C VAL A 110 -31.99 -2.58 -0.53
N PRO A 111 -32.44 -3.82 -0.34
CA PRO A 111 -31.55 -4.97 -0.17
C PRO A 111 -30.55 -5.04 -1.33
N CYS A 112 -29.30 -5.35 -1.06
CA CYS A 112 -28.21 -5.49 -2.02
C CYS A 112 -27.60 -4.20 -2.62
N LYS A 113 -28.11 -3.02 -2.29
CA LYS A 113 -27.48 -1.74 -2.67
C LYS A 113 -26.74 -1.12 -1.48
N HIS A 114 -25.67 -1.59 -0.98
CA HIS A 114 -24.81 -1.14 0.16
C HIS A 114 -24.95 0.33 0.65
N ARG A 115 -26.07 0.99 0.35
CA ARG A 115 -26.37 2.35 0.77
C ARG A 115 -27.16 2.31 2.06
N VAL A 116 -26.48 2.51 3.16
CA VAL A 116 -27.07 2.63 4.48
C VAL A 116 -27.46 4.09 4.71
N LEU A 117 -28.72 4.34 5.03
CA LEU A 117 -29.23 5.66 5.39
C LEU A 117 -29.51 5.74 6.89
N ARG A 118 -29.39 6.93 7.46
CA ARG A 118 -29.79 7.14 8.85
C ARG A 118 -31.31 7.13 8.93
N ALA A 119 -31.86 6.31 9.83
CA ALA A 119 -33.28 6.26 10.07
C ALA A 119 -33.79 7.60 10.65
N PRO A 120 -34.97 8.08 10.26
CA PRO A 120 -35.66 9.18 10.95
C PRO A 120 -35.82 8.89 12.44
N LEU A 121 -35.87 9.92 13.26
CA LEU A 121 -35.93 9.77 14.72
C LEU A 121 -37.15 8.95 15.17
N GLU A 122 -38.27 9.07 14.48
CA GLU A 122 -39.53 8.39 14.73
C GLU A 122 -39.43 6.85 14.48
N GLN A 123 -38.55 6.43 13.62
CA GLN A 123 -38.28 5.01 13.32
C GLN A 123 -37.20 4.38 14.19
N GLN A 124 -36.53 5.18 15.03
CA GLN A 124 -35.52 4.69 15.96
C GLN A 124 -36.17 4.16 17.23
N VAL A 125 -35.78 2.98 17.67
CA VAL A 125 -36.26 2.39 18.94
C VAL A 125 -35.41 2.97 20.07
N ARG A 126 -36.08 3.64 21.03
CA ARG A 126 -35.46 4.22 22.23
C ARG A 126 -36.01 3.53 23.46
N ILE A 127 -35.12 3.05 24.33
CA ILE A 127 -35.47 2.43 25.61
C ILE A 127 -34.63 3.13 26.65
N GLU A 128 -35.31 3.90 27.50
CA GLU A 128 -34.68 4.58 28.63
C GLU A 128 -34.37 3.57 29.75
N ASP A 129 -33.42 3.91 30.61
CA ASP A 129 -32.98 3.08 31.74
C ASP A 129 -32.68 1.61 31.39
N SER A 130 -32.19 1.38 30.19
CA SER A 130 -31.87 0.03 29.67
C SER A 130 -30.62 -0.59 30.31
N HIS A 131 -29.76 0.22 30.90
CA HIS A 131 -28.50 -0.16 31.52
C HIS A 131 -27.97 0.97 32.44
N ALA A 132 -27.01 0.66 33.30
CA ALA A 132 -26.42 1.63 34.21
C ALA A 132 -25.82 2.83 33.44
N ALA A 133 -26.18 4.04 33.81
CA ALA A 133 -25.67 5.27 33.22
C ALA A 133 -24.29 5.64 33.76
N ILE A 134 -23.43 6.22 32.91
CA ILE A 134 -22.16 6.82 33.34
C ILE A 134 -22.34 8.28 33.73
N VAL A 135 -23.28 8.97 33.12
CA VAL A 135 -23.63 10.36 33.36
C VAL A 135 -25.14 10.49 33.51
N THR A 136 -25.60 11.49 34.27
CA THR A 136 -27.03 11.73 34.40
C THR A 136 -27.62 12.30 33.10
N PRO A 137 -28.93 12.16 32.89
CA PRO A 137 -29.60 12.78 31.74
C PRO A 137 -29.35 14.29 31.65
N GLU A 138 -29.35 15.00 32.79
CA GLU A 138 -29.12 16.44 32.86
C GLU A 138 -27.71 16.81 32.45
N GLU A 139 -26.70 16.09 32.94
CA GLU A 139 -25.28 16.27 32.55
C GLU A 139 -25.10 16.02 31.06
N PHE A 140 -25.76 14.98 30.52
CA PHE A 140 -25.71 14.69 29.09
C PHE A 140 -26.28 15.83 28.25
N GLU A 141 -27.46 16.36 28.63
CA GLU A 141 -28.12 17.48 27.95
C GLU A 141 -27.29 18.76 28.01
N GLN A 142 -26.72 19.06 29.18
CA GLN A 142 -25.81 20.21 29.33
C GLN A 142 -24.59 20.06 28.41
N ALA A 143 -23.98 18.89 28.35
CA ALA A 143 -22.89 18.64 27.43
C ALA A 143 -23.31 18.82 25.95
N GLN A 144 -24.57 18.44 25.58
CA GLN A 144 -25.09 18.70 24.23
C GLN A 144 -25.18 20.20 23.93
N LYS A 145 -25.69 21.01 24.89
CA LYS A 145 -25.75 22.46 24.71
C LYS A 145 -24.39 23.09 24.51
N VAL A 146 -23.39 22.68 25.30
CA VAL A 146 -22.00 23.14 25.17
C VAL A 146 -21.45 22.81 23.80
N ILE A 147 -21.66 21.58 23.31
CA ILE A 147 -21.21 21.15 21.97
C ILE A 147 -21.90 21.95 20.87
N MET A 148 -23.22 22.19 20.98
CA MET A 148 -23.98 22.97 19.99
C MET A 148 -23.49 24.42 19.91
N LEU A 149 -23.20 25.04 21.02
CA LEU A 149 -22.65 26.41 21.07
C LEU A 149 -21.26 26.49 20.44
N GLN A 150 -20.43 25.44 20.62
CA GLN A 150 -19.07 25.36 20.08
C GLN A 150 -19.02 25.02 18.59
N HIS A 151 -19.99 24.26 18.10
CA HIS A 151 -20.12 23.87 16.69
C HIS A 151 -21.02 24.81 15.90
N GLY A 152 -21.29 26.04 16.41
CA GLY A 152 -22.12 27.02 15.74
C GLY A 152 -21.85 27.06 14.24
N ASN A 153 -22.90 26.87 13.48
CA ASN A 153 -23.04 27.07 12.01
C ASN A 153 -21.78 26.92 11.16
N HIS A 154 -21.07 25.80 11.29
CA HIS A 154 -20.29 25.35 10.15
C HIS A 154 -21.30 24.91 9.06
N GLN A 155 -21.85 25.90 8.34
CA GLN A 155 -22.39 25.64 7.02
C GLN A 155 -21.35 24.80 6.31
N ALA A 156 -21.73 23.60 5.88
CA ALA A 156 -20.91 22.80 5.00
C ALA A 156 -20.64 23.69 3.78
N GLY A 157 -19.50 24.38 3.81
CA GLY A 157 -19.07 25.17 2.65
C GLY A 157 -19.09 24.21 1.48
N ASN A 158 -19.59 24.67 0.35
CA ASN A 158 -19.50 23.96 -0.93
C ASN A 158 -18.02 23.68 -1.20
N TYR A 159 -17.52 22.58 -0.65
CA TYR A 159 -16.22 22.06 -0.99
C TYR A 159 -16.35 21.51 -2.42
N THR A 160 -16.12 22.40 -3.40
CA THR A 160 -15.76 21.94 -4.73
C THR A 160 -14.59 20.99 -4.51
N LYS A 161 -14.77 19.72 -4.90
CA LYS A 161 -13.73 18.70 -4.81
C LYS A 161 -12.59 19.13 -5.73
N ARG A 162 -11.72 20.03 -5.25
CA ARG A 162 -10.56 20.45 -6.01
C ARG A 162 -9.73 19.21 -6.32
N GLN A 163 -9.54 18.96 -7.58
CA GLN A 163 -8.59 17.94 -8.02
C GLN A 163 -7.20 18.55 -7.94
N TYR A 164 -6.30 17.86 -7.30
CA TYR A 164 -4.89 18.20 -7.23
C TYR A 164 -4.07 16.93 -7.53
N PRO A 165 -2.91 17.08 -8.20
CA PRO A 165 -2.18 15.92 -8.76
C PRO A 165 -1.83 14.86 -7.73
N LEU A 166 -1.35 15.26 -6.53
CA LEU A 166 -0.86 14.37 -5.48
C LEU A 166 -1.98 13.78 -4.58
N LYS A 167 -3.24 13.86 -5.00
CA LYS A 167 -4.38 13.37 -4.22
C LYS A 167 -4.26 11.88 -3.90
N GLY A 168 -4.35 11.55 -2.60
CA GLY A 168 -4.32 10.15 -2.13
C GLY A 168 -2.94 9.54 -2.02
N LYS A 169 -1.86 10.26 -2.37
CA LYS A 169 -0.48 9.75 -2.37
C LYS A 169 0.38 10.27 -1.22
N VAL A 170 -0.05 11.32 -0.51
CA VAL A 170 0.76 12.02 0.51
C VAL A 170 0.44 11.53 1.91
N TYR A 171 1.41 10.99 2.59
CA TYR A 171 1.31 10.41 3.93
C TYR A 171 2.26 11.10 4.91
N CYS A 172 1.89 11.11 6.18
CA CYS A 172 2.79 11.54 7.25
C CYS A 172 3.82 10.44 7.52
N GLY A 173 5.12 10.75 7.44
CA GLY A 173 6.21 9.81 7.67
C GLY A 173 6.25 9.24 9.09
N TYR A 174 5.69 9.96 10.07
CA TYR A 174 5.66 9.51 11.47
C TYR A 174 4.47 8.61 11.80
N CYS A 175 3.23 9.05 11.50
CA CYS A 175 2.03 8.27 11.85
C CYS A 175 1.50 7.41 10.70
N GLN A 176 2.11 7.49 9.53
CA GLN A 176 1.78 6.70 8.35
C GLN A 176 0.31 6.86 7.87
N LYS A 177 -0.37 7.93 8.29
CA LYS A 177 -1.74 8.23 7.84
C LYS A 177 -1.74 9.25 6.71
N LEU A 178 -2.73 9.14 5.82
CA LEU A 178 -2.94 10.06 4.72
C LEU A 178 -3.06 11.50 5.24
N MET A 179 -2.29 12.41 4.67
CA MET A 179 -2.32 13.83 5.02
C MET A 179 -3.56 14.50 4.44
N LYS A 180 -4.09 15.48 5.16
CA LYS A 180 -5.24 16.27 4.73
C LYS A 180 -4.78 17.45 3.89
N TYR A 181 -5.37 17.61 2.72
CA TYR A 181 -5.21 18.80 1.90
C TYR A 181 -6.09 19.94 2.43
N ARG A 182 -5.50 21.10 2.65
CA ARG A 182 -6.18 22.32 3.14
C ARG A 182 -5.55 23.57 2.53
N VAL A 183 -6.35 24.62 2.38
CA VAL A 183 -5.85 25.95 2.02
C VAL A 183 -5.63 26.71 3.32
N LEU A 184 -4.38 26.94 3.68
CA LEU A 184 -3.99 27.71 4.87
C LEU A 184 -3.81 29.18 4.49
N LYS A 185 -4.23 30.10 5.38
CA LYS A 185 -4.15 31.56 5.10
C LYS A 185 -2.72 32.06 4.79
N LYS A 186 -1.71 31.51 5.48
CA LYS A 186 -0.31 31.93 5.29
C LYS A 186 0.45 31.11 4.24
N LEU A 187 0.13 29.82 4.07
CA LEU A 187 0.90 28.90 3.23
C LEU A 187 0.17 28.54 1.93
N GLY A 188 -1.10 28.98 1.79
CA GLY A 188 -1.94 28.58 0.66
C GLY A 188 -2.32 27.10 0.69
N PRO A 189 -2.49 26.47 -0.50
CA PRO A 189 -2.73 25.04 -0.62
C PRO A 189 -1.60 24.23 0.00
N SER A 190 -1.94 23.30 0.91
CA SER A 190 -0.95 22.56 1.69
C SER A 190 -1.48 21.25 2.23
N PHE A 191 -0.57 20.33 2.50
CA PHE A 191 -0.82 19.05 3.14
C PHE A 191 -0.49 19.14 4.62
N ASN A 192 -1.37 18.63 5.47
CA ASN A 192 -1.23 18.63 6.92
C ASN A 192 -1.49 17.26 7.50
N CYS A 193 -0.67 16.85 8.47
CA CYS A 193 -0.96 15.65 9.24
C CYS A 193 -2.26 15.81 10.04
N ARG A 194 -3.08 14.78 10.06
CA ARG A 194 -4.33 14.71 10.83
C ARG A 194 -4.09 14.92 12.33
N PHE A 195 -2.96 14.46 12.85
CA PHE A 195 -2.60 14.46 14.26
C PHE A 195 -1.67 15.61 14.65
N SER A 196 -1.47 16.58 13.78
CA SER A 196 -0.58 17.73 14.05
C SER A 196 -0.92 18.54 15.30
N THR A 197 -2.13 18.41 15.82
CA THR A 197 -2.63 19.10 17.03
C THR A 197 -2.91 18.14 18.18
N ALA A 198 -2.61 16.85 18.04
CA ALA A 198 -3.10 15.83 18.97
C ALA A 198 -2.35 15.78 20.31
N ALA A 199 -1.05 16.10 20.33
CA ALA A 199 -0.24 16.15 21.56
C ALA A 199 0.88 17.17 21.45
N VAL A 200 1.38 17.66 22.59
CA VAL A 200 2.45 18.68 22.63
C VAL A 200 3.75 18.14 22.05
N ASP A 201 4.08 16.88 22.32
CA ASP A 201 5.34 16.23 21.94
C ASP A 201 5.18 15.23 20.77
N SER A 202 4.06 15.29 20.06
CA SER A 202 3.85 14.42 18.89
C SER A 202 4.84 14.76 17.77
N PRO A 203 5.57 13.79 17.21
CA PRO A 203 6.45 14.04 16.06
C PRO A 203 5.65 14.52 14.83
N CYS A 204 4.34 14.32 14.81
CA CYS A 204 3.44 14.84 13.78
C CYS A 204 3.15 16.33 13.90
N LYS A 205 3.69 16.99 14.93
CA LYS A 205 3.42 18.41 15.23
C LYS A 205 4.05 19.30 14.16
N ARG A 206 3.21 20.15 13.58
CA ARG A 206 3.61 21.26 12.70
C ARG A 206 4.34 20.85 11.40
N ILE A 207 3.76 19.91 10.64
CA ILE A 207 4.27 19.62 9.31
C ILE A 207 3.21 19.99 8.26
N PRO A 208 2.92 21.28 8.04
CA PRO A 208 2.29 21.69 6.80
C PRO A 208 3.38 21.81 5.73
N ILE A 209 3.26 21.05 4.65
CA ILE A 209 4.07 21.26 3.46
C ILE A 209 3.20 21.91 2.38
N SER A 210 3.70 22.95 1.72
CA SER A 210 2.94 23.57 0.62
C SER A 210 2.85 22.63 -0.58
N GLU A 211 1.71 22.68 -1.27
CA GLU A 211 1.49 21.90 -2.50
C GLU A 211 2.59 22.18 -3.52
N LYS A 212 2.90 23.46 -3.76
CA LYS A 212 3.92 23.88 -4.72
C LYS A 212 5.32 23.31 -4.40
N MET A 213 5.71 23.34 -3.12
CA MET A 213 7.00 22.81 -2.70
C MET A 213 7.05 21.30 -2.87
N LEU A 214 5.99 20.59 -2.49
CA LEU A 214 5.93 19.15 -2.63
C LEU A 214 5.92 18.72 -4.10
N GLU A 215 5.18 19.42 -4.96
CA GLU A 215 5.20 19.19 -6.41
C GLU A 215 6.60 19.42 -7.01
N HIS A 216 7.31 20.44 -6.54
CA HIS A 216 8.70 20.71 -6.98
C HIS A 216 9.64 19.57 -6.59
N ILE A 217 9.57 19.11 -5.33
CA ILE A 217 10.37 17.99 -4.83
C ILE A 217 10.08 16.72 -5.64
N VAL A 218 8.79 16.40 -5.83
CA VAL A 218 8.35 15.20 -6.58
C VAL A 218 8.82 15.25 -8.02
N ARG A 219 8.71 16.41 -8.67
CA ARG A 219 9.16 16.62 -10.07
C ARG A 219 10.66 16.38 -10.20
N ASN A 220 11.44 16.98 -9.32
CA ASN A 220 12.90 16.84 -9.36
C ASN A 220 13.33 15.39 -9.11
N ALA A 221 12.72 14.73 -8.12
CA ALA A 221 13.00 13.33 -7.82
C ALA A 221 12.61 12.40 -8.99
N LEU A 222 11.44 12.60 -9.59
CA LEU A 222 11.00 11.80 -10.74
C LEU A 222 11.91 12.03 -11.96
N THR A 223 12.31 13.28 -12.22
CA THR A 223 13.25 13.59 -13.30
C THR A 223 14.62 12.93 -13.08
N ALA A 224 15.11 12.91 -11.85
CA ALA A 224 16.37 12.25 -11.51
C ALA A 224 16.27 10.73 -11.74
N GLN A 225 15.17 10.09 -11.31
CA GLN A 225 14.94 8.67 -11.52
C GLN A 225 14.83 8.29 -13.01
N ILE A 226 14.18 9.13 -13.81
CA ILE A 226 14.09 8.91 -15.27
C ILE A 226 15.46 8.99 -15.92
N LYS A 227 16.27 10.00 -15.58
CA LYS A 227 17.65 10.12 -16.09
C LYS A 227 18.52 8.91 -15.71
N GLN A 228 18.36 8.42 -14.49
CA GLN A 228 19.06 7.21 -14.04
C GLN A 228 18.61 5.98 -14.84
N ALA A 229 17.29 5.83 -15.08
CA ALA A 229 16.76 4.76 -15.90
C ALA A 229 17.27 4.84 -17.36
N GLU A 230 17.36 6.03 -17.94
CA GLU A 230 17.95 6.26 -19.27
C GLU A 230 19.42 5.80 -19.33
N HIS A 231 20.21 6.20 -18.33
CA HIS A 231 21.61 5.79 -18.25
C HIS A 231 21.79 4.27 -18.10
N ILE A 232 20.99 3.62 -17.24
CA ILE A 232 21.00 2.16 -17.09
C ILE A 232 20.62 1.50 -18.42
N LEU A 233 19.64 2.03 -19.14
CA LEU A 233 19.21 1.48 -20.43
C LEU A 233 20.32 1.57 -21.49
N GLU A 234 21.10 2.64 -21.52
CA GLU A 234 22.28 2.77 -22.39
C GLU A 234 23.32 1.67 -22.09
N ILE A 235 23.58 1.42 -20.81
CA ILE A 235 24.51 0.34 -20.40
C ILE A 235 23.96 -1.04 -20.81
N LEU A 236 22.67 -1.27 -20.63
CA LEU A 236 22.05 -2.54 -21.04
C LEU A 236 22.09 -2.75 -22.55
N HIS A 237 21.82 -1.73 -23.35
CA HIS A 237 21.97 -1.80 -24.81
C HIS A 237 23.41 -2.10 -25.25
N GLU A 238 24.42 -1.59 -24.57
CA GLU A 238 25.80 -1.89 -24.85
C GLU A 238 26.16 -3.33 -24.49
N ARG A 239 25.65 -3.82 -23.33
CA ARG A 239 25.78 -5.25 -22.95
C ARG A 239 25.09 -6.17 -23.95
N GLU A 240 23.90 -5.82 -24.41
CA GLU A 240 23.13 -6.57 -25.39
C GLU A 240 23.88 -6.64 -26.72
N ARG A 241 24.48 -5.53 -27.20
CA ARG A 241 25.33 -5.53 -28.40
C ARG A 241 26.53 -6.49 -28.29
N LYS A 242 27.22 -6.48 -27.12
CA LYS A 242 28.34 -7.41 -26.88
C LYS A 242 27.85 -8.85 -26.80
N ALA A 243 26.74 -9.11 -26.14
CA ALA A 243 26.14 -10.44 -26.07
C ALA A 243 25.69 -10.94 -27.45
N LEU A 244 25.20 -10.08 -28.34
CA LEU A 244 24.83 -10.42 -29.71
C LEU A 244 26.06 -10.82 -30.57
N ILE A 245 27.18 -10.15 -30.38
CA ILE A 245 28.45 -10.52 -31.04
C ILE A 245 28.88 -11.91 -30.60
N CYS A 246 28.89 -12.19 -29.30
CA CYS A 246 29.19 -13.54 -28.78
C CYS A 246 28.18 -14.57 -29.30
N PHE A 247 26.90 -14.27 -29.28
CA PHE A 247 25.87 -15.15 -29.79
C PHE A 247 26.09 -15.53 -31.27
N SER A 248 26.38 -14.54 -32.13
CA SER A 248 26.65 -14.78 -33.56
C SER A 248 27.94 -15.59 -33.80
N ALA A 249 28.95 -15.47 -32.95
CA ALA A 249 30.15 -16.29 -33.02
C ALA A 249 29.85 -17.75 -32.66
N LEU A 250 29.11 -17.99 -31.59
CA LEU A 250 28.67 -19.33 -31.17
C LEU A 250 27.71 -19.96 -32.18
N GLU A 251 26.88 -19.19 -32.84
CA GLU A 251 25.97 -19.64 -33.89
C GLU A 251 26.74 -20.16 -35.10
N ARG A 252 27.79 -19.46 -35.56
CA ARG A 252 28.69 -19.94 -36.62
C ARG A 252 29.40 -21.25 -36.24
N GLN A 253 29.80 -21.40 -34.97
CA GLN A 253 30.39 -22.64 -34.47
C GLN A 253 29.37 -23.79 -34.48
N GLU A 254 28.13 -23.54 -34.06
CA GLU A 254 27.04 -24.51 -34.09
C GLU A 254 26.76 -24.97 -35.54
N GLU A 255 26.68 -24.04 -36.49
CA GLU A 255 26.49 -24.34 -37.91
C GLU A 255 27.61 -25.22 -38.44
N LYS A 256 28.88 -24.93 -38.10
CA LYS A 256 30.03 -25.73 -38.51
C LYS A 256 29.96 -27.16 -37.97
N LEU A 257 29.68 -27.30 -36.65
CA LEU A 257 29.54 -28.64 -36.05
C LEU A 257 28.33 -29.42 -36.60
N SER A 258 27.26 -28.70 -36.93
CA SER A 258 26.08 -29.30 -37.58
C SER A 258 26.39 -29.81 -38.97
N ALA A 259 27.20 -29.08 -39.76
CA ALA A 259 27.67 -29.53 -41.05
C ALA A 259 28.61 -30.75 -40.93
N GLU A 260 29.56 -30.74 -39.97
CA GLU A 260 30.44 -31.90 -39.69
C GLU A 260 29.61 -33.13 -39.30
N LYS A 261 28.60 -32.97 -38.43
CA LYS A 261 27.68 -34.06 -38.07
C LYS A 261 26.96 -34.62 -39.30
N ALA A 262 26.44 -33.74 -40.17
CA ALA A 262 25.74 -34.16 -41.39
C ALA A 262 26.66 -34.97 -42.32
N GLU A 263 27.95 -34.63 -42.41
CA GLU A 263 28.94 -35.38 -43.20
C GLU A 263 29.21 -36.75 -42.58
N ILE A 264 29.36 -36.86 -41.25
CA ILE A 264 29.51 -38.15 -40.55
C ILE A 264 28.31 -39.06 -40.82
N VAL A 265 27.07 -38.51 -40.79
CA VAL A 265 25.87 -39.27 -41.11
C VAL A 265 25.89 -39.79 -42.55
N LYS A 266 26.34 -39.00 -43.54
CA LYS A 266 26.48 -39.43 -44.92
C LYS A 266 27.51 -40.58 -45.06
N GLN A 267 28.67 -40.46 -44.38
CA GLN A 267 29.70 -41.52 -44.38
C GLN A 267 29.15 -42.81 -43.75
N ARG A 268 28.35 -42.71 -42.70
CA ARG A 268 27.70 -43.86 -42.08
C ARG A 268 26.68 -44.53 -43.02
N VAL A 269 25.96 -43.76 -43.82
CA VAL A 269 25.05 -44.30 -44.84
C VAL A 269 25.79 -44.98 -45.92
N ALA A 270 26.88 -44.39 -46.45
CA ALA A 270 27.72 -44.99 -47.48
C ALA A 270 28.42 -46.31 -47.01
N LEU A 271 28.78 -46.36 -45.69
CA LEU A 271 29.30 -47.58 -45.08
C LEU A 271 28.27 -48.73 -45.11
N TYR A 272 27.00 -48.41 -44.88
CA TYR A 272 25.90 -49.37 -44.92
C TYR A 272 25.69 -49.89 -46.35
N GLU A 273 25.79 -49.04 -47.36
CA GLU A 273 25.71 -49.41 -48.77
C GLU A 273 26.85 -50.37 -49.15
N GLN A 274 28.13 -50.09 -48.77
CA GLN A 274 29.26 -50.95 -48.96
C GLN A 274 29.11 -52.33 -48.32
N TYR A 275 28.50 -52.40 -47.13
CA TYR A 275 28.24 -53.68 -46.49
C TYR A 275 27.14 -54.46 -47.22
N ALA A 276 26.08 -53.80 -47.68
CA ALA A 276 24.95 -54.37 -48.38
C ALA A 276 25.41 -54.98 -49.75
N ASP A 277 26.37 -54.31 -50.38
CA ASP A 277 27.00 -54.77 -51.64
C ASP A 277 28.03 -55.94 -51.47
N GLY A 278 28.25 -56.37 -50.21
CA GLY A 278 29.15 -57.48 -49.90
C GLY A 278 30.65 -57.14 -49.96
N ASN A 279 30.98 -55.82 -50.02
CA ASN A 279 32.36 -55.34 -50.12
C ASN A 279 33.06 -55.23 -48.77
N MET A 280 32.43 -55.66 -47.64
CA MET A 280 32.95 -55.52 -46.30
C MET A 280 32.48 -56.65 -45.37
N SER A 281 33.37 -57.10 -44.44
CA SER A 281 32.98 -58.09 -43.42
C SER A 281 32.06 -57.50 -42.37
N LYS A 282 31.27 -58.37 -41.71
CA LYS A 282 30.33 -57.95 -40.64
C LYS A 282 31.10 -57.36 -39.48
N GLU A 283 32.21 -57.89 -39.09
CA GLU A 283 33.05 -57.42 -37.98
C GLU A 283 33.61 -56.02 -38.26
N GLU A 284 34.11 -55.80 -39.48
CA GLU A 284 34.64 -54.51 -39.93
C GLU A 284 33.48 -53.44 -39.96
N PHE A 285 32.33 -53.84 -40.53
CA PHE A 285 31.16 -52.96 -40.53
C PHE A 285 30.74 -52.50 -39.13
N ILE A 286 30.65 -53.43 -38.15
CA ILE A 286 30.27 -53.11 -36.80
C ILE A 286 31.30 -52.14 -36.20
N ARG A 287 32.60 -52.38 -36.34
CA ARG A 287 33.67 -51.52 -35.83
C ARG A 287 33.57 -50.08 -36.35
N GLN A 288 33.44 -49.95 -37.68
CA GLN A 288 33.36 -48.63 -38.31
C GLN A 288 32.06 -47.91 -38.02
N ARG A 289 30.92 -48.62 -37.98
CA ARG A 289 29.65 -48.10 -37.60
C ARG A 289 29.66 -47.50 -36.13
N ASP A 290 30.24 -48.23 -35.21
CA ASP A 290 30.33 -47.83 -33.81
C ASP A 290 31.25 -46.61 -33.65
N THR A 291 32.31 -46.50 -34.47
CA THR A 291 33.18 -45.32 -34.54
C THR A 291 32.45 -44.11 -35.07
N TYR A 292 31.70 -44.21 -36.17
CA TYR A 292 30.89 -43.09 -36.69
C TYR A 292 29.78 -42.69 -35.70
N ARG A 293 29.17 -43.65 -35.03
CA ARG A 293 28.17 -43.36 -34.00
C ARG A 293 28.76 -42.58 -32.83
N ALA A 294 29.91 -42.98 -32.33
CA ALA A 294 30.60 -42.25 -31.27
C ALA A 294 30.97 -40.82 -31.69
N GLN A 295 31.42 -40.63 -32.93
CA GLN A 295 31.69 -39.29 -33.46
C GLN A 295 30.41 -38.44 -33.60
N GLU A 296 29.30 -39.05 -34.05
CA GLU A 296 28.01 -38.36 -34.15
C GLU A 296 27.48 -37.90 -32.75
N ASP A 297 27.57 -38.80 -31.77
CA ASP A 297 27.15 -38.50 -30.39
C ASP A 297 28.01 -37.38 -29.78
N GLU A 298 29.35 -37.40 -30.02
CA GLU A 298 30.26 -36.34 -29.58
C GLU A 298 29.89 -34.97 -30.18
N ARG A 299 29.62 -34.92 -31.51
CA ARG A 299 29.22 -33.68 -32.17
C ARG A 299 27.85 -33.18 -31.66
N MET A 300 26.92 -34.10 -31.38
CA MET A 300 25.62 -33.76 -30.82
C MET A 300 25.76 -33.15 -29.44
N GLU A 301 26.63 -33.71 -28.59
CA GLU A 301 26.87 -33.15 -27.26
C GLU A 301 27.52 -31.76 -27.32
N GLN A 302 28.50 -31.57 -28.25
CA GLN A 302 29.10 -30.25 -28.47
C GLN A 302 28.08 -29.21 -28.93
N ILE A 303 27.20 -29.55 -29.87
CA ILE A 303 26.11 -28.67 -30.32
C ILE A 303 25.17 -28.30 -29.16
N GLN A 304 24.79 -29.28 -28.32
CA GLN A 304 23.91 -29.04 -27.19
C GLN A 304 24.55 -28.12 -26.14
N ARG A 305 25.86 -28.26 -25.89
CA ARG A 305 26.61 -27.35 -25.00
C ARG A 305 26.58 -25.90 -25.53
N LEU A 306 26.88 -25.71 -26.84
CA LEU A 306 26.84 -24.39 -27.48
C LEU A 306 25.44 -23.76 -27.43
N ARG A 307 24.37 -24.52 -27.61
CA ARG A 307 22.98 -24.03 -27.50
C ARG A 307 22.66 -23.55 -26.09
N THR A 308 23.10 -24.29 -25.09
CA THR A 308 22.91 -23.92 -23.69
C THR A 308 23.68 -22.63 -23.37
N GLU A 309 24.93 -22.53 -23.80
CA GLU A 309 25.76 -21.34 -23.59
C GLU A 309 25.19 -20.10 -24.29
N LYS A 310 24.74 -20.23 -25.56
CA LYS A 310 24.05 -19.14 -26.27
C LYS A 310 22.87 -18.59 -25.48
N ASN A 311 22.03 -19.48 -24.96
CA ASN A 311 20.84 -19.09 -24.22
C ASN A 311 21.18 -18.42 -22.87
N GLN A 312 22.22 -18.92 -22.19
CA GLN A 312 22.66 -18.34 -20.91
C GLN A 312 23.26 -16.94 -21.05
N ILE A 313 23.92 -16.64 -22.15
CA ILE A 313 24.54 -15.34 -22.40
C ILE A 313 23.51 -14.30 -22.85
N PHE A 314 22.68 -14.63 -23.81
CA PHE A 314 21.84 -13.63 -24.49
C PHE A 314 20.50 -13.39 -23.81
N GLN A 315 19.80 -14.45 -23.36
CA GLN A 315 18.44 -14.33 -22.85
C GLN A 315 18.30 -13.44 -21.59
N PRO A 316 19.20 -13.53 -20.59
CA PRO A 316 19.11 -12.67 -19.42
C PRO A 316 19.26 -11.19 -19.75
N VAL A 317 20.27 -10.86 -20.58
CA VAL A 317 20.55 -9.47 -20.96
C VAL A 317 19.42 -8.89 -21.76
N LYS A 318 18.89 -9.62 -22.73
CA LYS A 318 17.74 -9.19 -23.53
C LYS A 318 16.50 -8.95 -22.66
N LYS A 319 16.20 -9.86 -21.73
CA LYS A 319 15.09 -9.72 -20.81
C LYS A 319 15.21 -8.46 -19.94
N ASP A 320 16.41 -8.18 -19.45
CA ASP A 320 16.68 -6.98 -18.64
C ASP A 320 16.45 -5.70 -19.47
N THR A 321 16.95 -5.66 -20.70
CA THR A 321 16.76 -4.54 -21.65
C THR A 321 15.28 -4.33 -21.97
N ASP A 322 14.56 -5.39 -22.34
CA ASP A 322 13.15 -5.34 -22.71
C ASP A 322 12.28 -4.83 -21.53
N ASN A 323 12.56 -5.28 -20.30
CA ASN A 323 11.84 -4.85 -19.11
C ASN A 323 12.02 -3.35 -18.84
N LEU A 324 13.24 -2.83 -18.87
CA LEU A 324 13.50 -1.41 -18.63
C LEU A 324 12.99 -0.55 -19.78
N GLN A 325 13.08 -1.02 -21.01
CA GLN A 325 12.51 -0.35 -22.19
C GLN A 325 10.99 -0.22 -22.08
N ALA A 326 10.28 -1.22 -21.55
CA ALA A 326 8.84 -1.15 -21.29
C ALA A 326 8.50 -0.04 -20.28
N VAL A 327 9.29 0.08 -19.20
CA VAL A 327 9.15 1.18 -18.24
C VAL A 327 9.34 2.54 -18.93
N MET A 328 10.39 2.68 -19.75
CA MET A 328 10.66 3.94 -20.48
C MET A 328 9.58 4.29 -21.52
N ASN A 329 8.99 3.29 -22.15
CA ASN A 329 7.84 3.50 -23.04
C ASN A 329 6.63 4.02 -22.26
N THR A 330 6.36 3.46 -21.07
CA THR A 330 5.29 3.98 -20.17
C THR A 330 5.54 5.44 -19.77
N VAL A 331 6.82 5.82 -19.53
CA VAL A 331 7.19 7.23 -19.26
C VAL A 331 6.84 8.14 -20.44
N ARG A 332 7.15 7.72 -21.67
CA ARG A 332 6.86 8.47 -22.89
C ARG A 332 5.35 8.62 -23.15
N GLU A 333 4.59 7.55 -22.90
CA GLU A 333 3.13 7.54 -23.08
C GLU A 333 2.40 8.38 -22.03
N ALA A 334 2.94 8.49 -20.81
CA ALA A 334 2.33 9.30 -19.75
C ALA A 334 2.37 10.82 -20.02
N GLY A 335 3.16 11.25 -21.01
CA GLY A 335 3.27 12.64 -21.46
C GLY A 335 4.32 13.45 -20.72
N ASP A 336 4.16 14.78 -20.71
CA ASP A 336 5.14 15.68 -20.11
C ASP A 336 5.22 15.51 -18.59
N VAL A 337 6.28 14.84 -18.16
CA VAL A 337 6.60 14.59 -16.73
C VAL A 337 6.85 15.92 -15.99
N MET A 338 7.23 16.98 -16.69
CA MET A 338 7.41 18.33 -16.12
C MET A 338 6.07 18.92 -15.66
N HIS A 339 4.96 18.51 -16.27
CA HIS A 339 3.62 18.80 -15.77
C HIS A 339 3.11 17.58 -14.99
N LEU A 340 3.24 17.61 -13.66
CA LEU A 340 2.72 16.57 -12.77
C LEU A 340 1.19 16.45 -12.94
N SER A 341 0.75 15.79 -14.01
CA SER A 341 -0.65 15.46 -14.18
C SER A 341 -1.05 14.36 -13.20
N GLN A 342 -2.34 14.23 -12.91
CA GLN A 342 -2.84 13.14 -12.06
C GLN A 342 -2.46 11.77 -12.65
N ASN A 343 -2.41 11.64 -13.97
CA ASN A 343 -2.04 10.42 -14.66
C ASN A 343 -0.58 10.05 -14.39
N VAL A 344 0.35 11.00 -14.53
CA VAL A 344 1.78 10.82 -14.19
C VAL A 344 1.95 10.37 -12.74
N VAL A 345 1.26 11.03 -11.80
CA VAL A 345 1.35 10.70 -10.38
C VAL A 345 0.81 9.30 -10.06
N VAL A 346 -0.31 8.91 -10.66
CA VAL A 346 -0.90 7.57 -10.44
C VAL A 346 0.00 6.49 -11.01
N THR A 347 0.60 6.72 -12.16
CA THR A 347 1.44 5.75 -12.88
C THR A 347 2.79 5.54 -12.19
N PHE A 348 3.46 6.62 -11.77
CA PHE A 348 4.88 6.53 -11.34
C PHE A 348 5.10 6.63 -9.84
N ILE A 349 4.12 7.13 -9.07
CA ILE A 349 4.29 7.34 -7.64
C ILE A 349 3.39 6.36 -6.88
N ASP A 350 4.02 5.49 -6.10
CA ASP A 350 3.29 4.66 -5.15
C ASP A 350 2.90 5.48 -3.93
N ARG A 351 3.86 6.12 -3.28
CA ARG A 351 3.67 6.79 -2.01
C ARG A 351 4.67 7.91 -1.78
N ILE A 352 4.22 8.99 -1.13
CA ILE A 352 5.03 10.12 -0.68
C ILE A 352 4.89 10.22 0.83
N GLU A 353 5.98 10.11 1.57
CA GLU A 353 6.02 10.23 3.02
C GLU A 353 6.72 11.53 3.42
N VAL A 354 6.00 12.38 4.12
CA VAL A 354 6.51 13.69 4.59
C VAL A 354 6.85 13.58 6.06
N PHE A 355 8.12 13.74 6.41
CA PHE A 355 8.60 13.76 7.80
C PHE A 355 8.65 15.19 8.35
N ASN A 356 9.19 16.10 7.55
CA ASN A 356 9.22 17.54 7.80
C ASN A 356 9.36 18.25 6.44
N ASP A 357 9.53 19.56 6.41
CA ASP A 357 9.72 20.34 5.18
C ASP A 357 11.06 20.05 4.48
N GLU A 358 12.04 19.46 5.18
CA GLU A 358 13.36 19.13 4.66
C GLU A 358 13.49 17.64 4.26
N CYS A 359 12.65 16.75 4.79
CA CYS A 359 12.74 15.32 4.57
C CYS A 359 11.44 14.75 4.01
N VAL A 360 11.48 14.41 2.73
CA VAL A 360 10.39 13.76 1.99
C VAL A 360 10.92 12.48 1.36
N LYS A 361 10.31 11.34 1.69
CA LYS A 361 10.61 10.06 1.06
C LYS A 361 9.56 9.77 0.00
N ILE A 362 10.00 9.51 -1.23
CA ILE A 362 9.12 9.16 -2.35
C ILE A 362 9.42 7.72 -2.73
N ARG A 363 8.38 6.90 -2.86
CA ARG A 363 8.45 5.55 -3.39
C ARG A 363 7.87 5.55 -4.80
N PHE A 364 8.67 5.11 -5.77
CA PHE A 364 8.25 4.99 -7.14
C PHE A 364 7.74 3.56 -7.43
N THR A 365 6.83 3.42 -8.39
CA THR A 365 6.26 2.13 -8.79
C THR A 365 7.28 1.21 -9.48
N PHE A 366 8.37 1.77 -10.02
CA PHE A 366 9.44 1.09 -10.75
C PHE A 366 10.78 1.04 -9.98
N GLU A 367 10.81 1.46 -8.71
CA GLU A 367 12.02 1.54 -7.87
C GLU A 367 12.69 0.16 -7.73
N ASP A 368 11.91 -0.90 -7.49
CA ASP A 368 12.43 -2.26 -7.36
C ASP A 368 13.11 -2.75 -8.67
N THR A 369 12.60 -2.30 -9.82
CA THR A 369 13.18 -2.61 -11.13
C THR A 369 14.53 -1.96 -11.28
N LEU A 370 14.70 -0.68 -10.93
CA LEU A 370 15.98 0.02 -11.04
C LEU A 370 17.03 -0.54 -10.09
N ASN A 371 16.65 -0.74 -8.81
CA ASN A 371 17.56 -1.28 -7.80
C ASN A 371 18.12 -2.66 -8.19
N SER A 372 17.35 -3.48 -8.88
CA SER A 372 17.81 -4.79 -9.36
C SER A 372 18.96 -4.71 -10.40
N TYR A 373 19.19 -3.55 -11.01
CA TYR A 373 20.25 -3.32 -12.00
C TYR A 373 21.48 -2.61 -11.42
N GLU A 374 21.37 -1.95 -10.26
CA GLU A 374 22.51 -1.34 -9.56
C GLU A 374 23.37 -2.36 -8.82
N GLU A 375 22.79 -3.50 -8.44
CA GLU A 375 23.48 -4.59 -7.74
C GLU A 375 24.19 -5.57 -8.69
N LYS A 376 24.04 -5.45 -10.02
CA LYS A 376 24.64 -6.28 -11.06
C LYS A 376 25.75 -5.55 -11.81
#